data_381f33134979df2593d2464362adc032
#
_entry.id   381f33134979df2593d2464362adc032
#
_cell.length_a   1.000
_cell.length_b   1.000
_cell.length_c   1.000
_cell.angle_alpha   90.00
_cell.angle_beta   90.00
_cell.angle_gamma   90.00
#
_symmetry.space_group_name_H-M   'P 1'
#
loop_
_entity.id
_entity.type
_entity.pdbx_description
1 polymer ?
#
loop_
_entity_poly.entity_id
_entity_poly.type
_entity_poly.pdbx_seq_one_letter_code
_entity_poly.pdbx_strand_id
1 'polypeptide(L)'
;MLVKVPSRKIRERFLLVYELDGCQKAVDFLTKHYGVRRMRIVLKGRKVGNGDIAVYFQNKAYFTKRGLNKRTILHELYHHLVYVNDLNISRRVEERDANRYAKDF
;
A
#
# COMPACT_ATOMS: atom_id res chain seq x y z
N MET A 1 14.42 0.01 6.99
CA MET A 1 13.27 -0.73 6.42
C MET A 1 13.75 -1.94 5.65
N LEU A 2 13.07 -3.07 5.80
CA LEU A 2 13.37 -4.28 5.04
C LEU A 2 12.90 -4.16 3.59
N VAL A 3 11.82 -3.42 3.34
CA VAL A 3 11.36 -3.10 1.99
C VAL A 3 11.61 -1.62 1.76
N LYS A 4 12.41 -1.30 0.77
CA LYS A 4 12.75 0.08 0.42
C LYS A 4 11.82 0.61 -0.66
N VAL A 5 11.62 1.94 -0.67
CA VAL A 5 10.92 2.57 -1.79
C VAL A 5 11.67 2.30 -3.09
N PRO A 6 10.95 2.14 -4.21
CA PRO A 6 11.61 1.88 -5.49
C PRO A 6 12.36 3.11 -6.01
N SER A 7 13.10 2.94 -7.10
CA SER A 7 13.83 4.03 -7.73
C SER A 7 12.90 5.17 -8.12
N ARG A 8 13.48 6.35 -8.32
CA ARG A 8 12.74 7.53 -8.77
C ARG A 8 11.93 7.26 -10.03
N LYS A 9 12.52 6.55 -10.99
CA LYS A 9 11.87 6.22 -12.26
C LYS A 9 10.60 5.38 -12.04
N ILE A 10 10.66 4.40 -11.17
CA ILE A 10 9.51 3.55 -10.84
C ILE A 10 8.45 4.34 -10.07
N ARG A 11 8.87 5.20 -9.13
CA ARG A 11 7.93 6.05 -8.38
C ARG A 11 7.20 7.02 -9.31
N GLU A 12 7.88 7.64 -10.26
CA GLU A 12 7.27 8.53 -11.24
C GLU A 12 6.27 7.77 -12.12
N ARG A 13 6.61 6.54 -12.51
CA ARG A 13 5.70 5.70 -13.30
C ARG A 13 4.44 5.35 -12.51
N PHE A 14 4.59 5.02 -11.24
CA PHE A 14 3.43 4.78 -10.36
C PHE A 14 2.49 5.99 -10.33
N LEU A 15 3.04 7.19 -10.14
CA LEU A 15 2.24 8.41 -10.09
C LEU A 15 1.50 8.65 -11.40
N LEU A 16 2.15 8.41 -12.53
CA LEU A 16 1.54 8.55 -13.84
C LEU A 16 0.39 7.56 -14.02
N VAL A 17 0.59 6.28 -13.69
CA VAL A 17 -0.46 5.26 -13.77
C VAL A 17 -1.61 5.61 -12.83
N TYR A 18 -1.30 6.10 -11.63
CA TYR A 18 -2.31 6.52 -10.67
C TYR A 18 -3.23 7.60 -11.25
N GLU A 19 -2.66 8.60 -11.90
CA GLU A 19 -3.43 9.69 -12.47
C GLU A 19 -4.22 9.28 -13.72
N LEU A 20 -3.65 8.45 -14.57
CA LEU A 20 -4.27 8.07 -15.84
C LEU A 20 -5.25 6.90 -15.70
N ASP A 21 -4.93 5.92 -14.88
CA ASP A 21 -5.66 4.65 -14.81
C ASP A 21 -6.25 4.33 -13.45
N GLY A 22 -5.99 5.14 -12.45
CA GLY A 22 -6.56 4.97 -11.11
C GLY A 22 -5.68 4.17 -10.17
N CYS A 23 -6.11 4.11 -8.90
CA CYS A 23 -5.30 3.57 -7.81
C CYS A 23 -5.06 2.06 -7.93
N GLN A 24 -6.05 1.27 -8.36
CA GLN A 24 -5.88 -0.18 -8.46
C GLN A 24 -4.80 -0.53 -9.48
N LYS A 25 -4.82 0.09 -10.65
CA LYS A 25 -3.82 -0.16 -11.68
C LYS A 25 -2.43 0.31 -11.27
N ALA A 26 -2.35 1.41 -10.54
CA ALA A 26 -1.08 1.90 -10.01
C ALA A 26 -0.48 0.91 -9.00
N VAL A 27 -1.29 0.38 -8.10
CA VAL A 27 -0.85 -0.65 -7.15
C VAL A 27 -0.47 -1.94 -7.87
N ASP A 28 -1.25 -2.33 -8.88
CA ASP A 28 -0.93 -3.52 -9.70
C ASP A 28 0.43 -3.37 -10.38
N PHE A 29 0.75 -2.18 -10.85
CA PHE A 29 2.05 -1.87 -11.41
C PHE A 29 3.16 -2.11 -10.38
N LEU A 30 2.99 -1.64 -9.16
CA LEU A 30 4.01 -1.82 -8.09
C LEU A 30 4.14 -3.27 -7.66
N THR A 31 3.05 -3.99 -7.45
CA THR A 31 3.13 -5.40 -7.06
C THR A 31 3.80 -6.24 -8.15
N LYS A 32 3.55 -5.92 -9.42
CA LYS A 32 4.23 -6.55 -10.54
C LYS A 32 5.74 -6.22 -10.53
N HIS A 33 6.09 -4.98 -10.25
CA HIS A 33 7.49 -4.56 -10.13
C HIS A 33 8.22 -5.34 -9.04
N TYR A 34 7.58 -5.55 -7.89
CA TYR A 34 8.14 -6.33 -6.79
C TYR A 34 8.07 -7.85 -7.03
N GLY A 35 7.36 -8.29 -8.06
CA GLY A 35 7.20 -9.72 -8.34
C GLY A 35 6.35 -10.45 -7.30
N VAL A 36 5.37 -9.78 -6.71
CA VAL A 36 4.52 -10.34 -5.65
C VAL A 36 3.06 -10.38 -6.07
N ARG A 37 2.25 -11.07 -5.27
CA ARG A 37 0.81 -11.13 -5.49
C ARG A 37 0.18 -9.75 -5.44
N ARG A 38 -0.89 -9.58 -6.18
CA ARG A 38 -1.67 -8.37 -6.25
C ARG A 38 -2.30 -8.01 -4.90
N MET A 39 -2.33 -6.73 -4.58
CA MET A 39 -3.13 -6.21 -3.47
C MET A 39 -4.41 -5.61 -4.02
N ARG A 40 -5.55 -6.16 -3.62
CA ARG A 40 -6.84 -5.66 -4.06
C ARG A 40 -7.28 -4.48 -3.19
N ILE A 41 -7.67 -3.39 -3.83
CA ILE A 41 -8.21 -2.21 -3.16
C ILE A 41 -9.73 -2.35 -3.09
N VAL A 42 -10.29 -2.24 -1.88
CA VAL A 42 -11.73 -2.34 -1.65
C VAL A 42 -12.20 -1.06 -0.97
N LEU A 43 -13.16 -0.39 -1.58
CA LEU A 43 -13.78 0.80 -0.99
C LEU A 43 -14.92 0.36 -0.08
N LYS A 44 -14.83 0.72 1.19
CA LYS A 44 -15.88 0.53 2.19
C LYS A 44 -16.50 1.88 2.52
N GLY A 45 -17.65 1.88 3.16
CA GLY A 45 -18.37 3.11 3.47
C GLY A 45 -17.65 4.04 4.45
N ARG A 46 -18.22 4.24 5.63
CA ARG A 46 -17.70 5.23 6.58
C ARG A 46 -16.57 4.75 7.46
N LYS A 47 -16.50 3.45 7.76
CA LYS A 47 -15.52 2.87 8.68
C LYS A 47 -14.98 1.56 8.18
N VAL A 48 -13.74 1.27 8.52
CA VAL A 48 -13.13 -0.03 8.34
C VAL A 48 -12.51 -0.44 9.67
N GLY A 49 -12.53 -1.74 9.98
CA GLY A 49 -12.00 -2.24 11.25
C GLY A 49 -12.60 -1.51 12.44
N ASN A 50 -11.75 -0.98 13.32
CA ASN A 50 -12.14 -0.30 14.55
C ASN A 50 -12.30 1.22 14.37
N GLY A 51 -12.79 1.67 13.22
CA GLY A 51 -12.98 3.08 12.94
C GLY A 51 -11.80 3.72 12.21
N ASP A 52 -10.86 2.92 11.76
CA ASP A 52 -9.73 3.38 10.95
C ASP A 52 -10.19 3.84 9.57
N ILE A 53 -9.36 4.63 8.91
CA ILE A 53 -9.62 5.06 7.53
C ILE A 53 -9.16 4.04 6.51
N ALA A 54 -8.29 3.10 6.93
CA ALA A 54 -7.82 2.01 6.09
C ALA A 54 -7.36 0.83 6.95
N VAL A 55 -7.45 -0.38 6.39
CA VAL A 55 -6.97 -1.59 7.04
C VAL A 55 -6.52 -2.60 5.98
N TYR A 56 -5.41 -3.28 6.23
CA TYR A 56 -4.92 -4.35 5.37
C TYR A 56 -5.24 -5.72 5.99
N PHE A 57 -5.71 -6.66 5.16
CA PHE A 57 -5.93 -8.04 5.58
C PHE A 57 -5.84 -8.99 4.39
N GLN A 58 -4.84 -9.86 4.40
CA GLN A 58 -4.68 -10.98 3.45
C GLN A 58 -4.94 -10.61 1.98
N ASN A 59 -4.01 -9.87 1.39
CA ASN A 59 -4.02 -9.46 -0.02
C ASN A 59 -5.10 -8.44 -0.38
N LYS A 60 -5.83 -7.91 0.61
CA LYS A 60 -6.83 -6.88 0.39
C LYS A 60 -6.59 -5.70 1.32
N ALA A 61 -6.71 -4.50 0.79
CA ALA A 61 -6.68 -3.28 1.58
C ALA A 61 -8.05 -2.62 1.49
N TYR A 62 -8.64 -2.36 2.64
CA TYR A 62 -9.98 -1.78 2.74
C TYR A 62 -9.84 -0.31 3.11
N PHE A 63 -10.52 0.55 2.39
CA PHE A 63 -10.42 2.00 2.57
C PHE A 63 -11.80 2.61 2.74
N THR A 64 -11.90 3.60 3.63
CA THR A 64 -13.02 4.53 3.59
C THR A 64 -12.79 5.50 2.43
N LYS A 65 -13.82 6.22 2.02
CA LYS A 65 -13.68 7.25 0.99
C LYS A 65 -12.59 8.27 1.37
N ARG A 66 -12.55 8.67 2.63
CA ARG A 66 -11.55 9.59 3.16
C ARG A 66 -10.14 9.00 3.16
N GLY A 67 -10.02 7.71 3.43
CA GLY A 67 -8.74 7.01 3.47
C GLY A 67 -8.18 6.63 2.11
N LEU A 68 -8.96 6.77 1.03
CA LEU A 68 -8.52 6.38 -0.31
C LEU A 68 -7.69 7.49 -0.95
N ASN A 69 -6.43 7.57 -0.56
CA ASN A 69 -5.46 8.52 -1.08
C ASN A 69 -4.10 7.84 -1.25
N LYS A 70 -3.20 8.46 -1.99
CA LYS A 70 -1.90 7.87 -2.33
C LYS A 70 -1.10 7.45 -1.10
N ARG A 71 -1.02 8.31 -0.10
CA ARG A 71 -0.21 8.05 1.10
C ARG A 71 -0.74 6.84 1.88
N THR A 72 -2.04 6.79 2.09
CA THR A 72 -2.67 5.68 2.82
C THR A 72 -2.57 4.38 2.04
N ILE A 73 -2.76 4.45 0.71
CA ILE A 73 -2.61 3.29 -0.16
C ILE A 73 -1.18 2.72 -0.07
N LEU A 74 -0.17 3.58 -0.11
CA LEU A 74 1.23 3.15 -0.02
C LEU A 74 1.56 2.59 1.37
N HIS A 75 0.96 3.13 2.43
CA HIS A 75 1.08 2.59 3.77
C HIS A 75 0.55 1.15 3.82
N GLU A 76 -0.65 0.91 3.29
CA GLU A 76 -1.23 -0.44 3.26
C GLU A 76 -0.45 -1.37 2.31
N LEU A 77 0.09 -0.83 1.22
CA LEU A 77 0.95 -1.61 0.35
C LEU A 77 2.19 -2.13 1.08
N TYR A 78 2.76 -1.35 1.98
CA TYR A 78 3.89 -1.83 2.79
C TYR A 78 3.49 -3.04 3.62
N HIS A 79 2.33 -3.01 4.25
CA HIS A 79 1.81 -4.18 4.98
C HIS A 79 1.65 -5.39 4.07
N HIS A 80 1.18 -5.16 2.84
CA HIS A 80 1.07 -6.23 1.85
C HIS A 80 2.44 -6.83 1.51
N LEU A 81 3.45 -5.99 1.29
CA LEU A 81 4.80 -6.44 0.97
C LEU A 81 5.42 -7.25 2.12
N VAL A 82 5.15 -6.85 3.35
CA VAL A 82 5.58 -7.61 4.53
C VAL A 82 4.88 -8.97 4.56
N TYR A 83 3.59 -8.98 4.34
CA TYR A 83 2.77 -10.20 4.38
C TYR A 83 3.18 -11.21 3.29
N VAL A 84 3.27 -10.76 2.03
CA VAL A 84 3.56 -11.68 0.90
C VAL A 84 5.00 -12.17 0.89
N ASN A 85 5.92 -11.45 1.52
CA ASN A 85 7.32 -11.86 1.67
C ASN A 85 7.57 -12.60 2.97
N ASP A 86 6.53 -12.81 3.77
CA ASP A 86 6.61 -13.52 5.05
C ASP A 86 7.71 -12.97 5.96
N LEU A 87 7.79 -11.64 6.06
CA LEU A 87 8.81 -10.99 6.87
C LEU A 87 8.41 -11.01 8.34
N ASN A 88 9.34 -11.46 9.18
CA ASN A 88 9.13 -11.52 10.61
C ASN A 88 9.52 -10.20 11.27
N ILE A 89 8.58 -9.27 11.34
CA ILE A 89 8.78 -7.92 11.88
C ILE A 89 7.74 -7.69 12.97
N SER A 90 8.14 -7.06 14.08
CA SER A 90 7.17 -6.69 15.12
C SER A 90 6.16 -5.69 14.55
N ARG A 91 4.93 -5.73 15.05
CA ARG A 91 3.86 -4.84 14.62
C ARG A 91 4.24 -3.37 14.74
N ARG A 92 4.91 -3.00 15.82
CA ARG A 92 5.37 -1.63 16.05
C ARG A 92 6.34 -1.16 14.97
N VAL A 93 7.31 -2.00 14.62
CA VAL A 93 8.31 -1.69 13.59
C VAL A 93 7.63 -1.64 12.23
N GLU A 94 6.75 -2.56 11.94
CA GLU A 94 6.02 -2.60 10.66
C GLU A 94 5.21 -1.32 10.46
N GLU A 95 4.47 -0.85 11.47
CA GLU A 95 3.71 0.40 11.39
C GLU A 95 4.61 1.62 11.16
N ARG A 96 5.69 1.70 11.91
CA ARG A 96 6.68 2.78 11.73
C ARG A 96 7.23 2.79 10.31
N ASP A 97 7.60 1.63 9.81
CA ASP A 97 8.20 1.49 8.49
C ASP A 97 7.18 1.72 7.37
N ALA A 98 5.92 1.32 7.57
CA ALA A 98 4.85 1.60 6.62
C ALA A 98 4.62 3.11 6.47
N ASN A 99 4.63 3.84 7.58
CA ASN A 99 4.53 5.30 7.56
C ASN A 99 5.71 5.94 6.81
N ARG A 100 6.91 5.45 7.08
CA ARG A 100 8.12 5.94 6.42
C ARG A 100 8.13 5.64 4.93
N TYR A 101 7.74 4.43 4.54
CA TYR A 101 7.64 4.04 3.14
C TYR A 101 6.70 4.97 2.38
N ALA A 102 5.52 5.21 2.93
CA ALA A 102 4.53 6.10 2.30
C ALA A 102 5.03 7.54 2.20
N LYS A 103 5.76 8.00 3.21
CA LYS A 103 6.34 9.35 3.23
C LYS A 103 7.46 9.52 2.22
N ASP A 104 8.35 8.53 2.12
CA ASP A 104 9.54 8.59 1.27
C ASP A 104 9.23 8.30 -0.20
N PHE A 105 8.06 7.74 -0.46
CA PHE A 105 7.64 7.43 -1.81
C PHE A 105 7.37 8.72 -2.60
#